data_4b4414a17931ac0090cc4b743990ad92
#
_entry.id   4b4414a17931ac0090cc4b743990ad92
#
_cell.length_a   1.000
_cell.length_b   1.000
_cell.length_c   1.000
_cell.angle_alpha   90.00
_cell.angle_beta   90.00
_cell.angle_gamma   90.00
#
_symmetry.space_group_name_H-M   'P 1'
#
loop_
_entity.id
_entity.type
_entity.pdbx_description
1 polymer ?
#
loop_
_entity_poly.entity_id
_entity_poly.type
_entity_poly.pdbx_seq_one_letter_code
_entity_poly.pdbx_strand_id
1 'polypeptide(L)'
;MINIAIVDDNRVDLNEEVQITEEYFRKKGLLCRVEPFEDPDWMIRGIKEEQYDIYIMDIRMEKMDGIEAAKKIRAEYPEPIIIFATNYPEYAIDAYEVNTWRYIQKKKLKKKLTEAYDALLPHLLEQENEVYVIEKKSNVEKI
;
A
#
# COMPACT_ATOMS: atom_id res chain seq x y z
N MET A 1 13.65 -1.52 -3.07
CA MET A 1 12.98 -0.87 -1.93
C MET A 1 11.47 -0.90 -2.14
N ILE A 2 10.75 -1.26 -1.10
CA ILE A 2 9.29 -1.36 -1.13
C ILE A 2 8.69 0.03 -0.87
N ASN A 3 7.88 0.52 -1.79
CA ASN A 3 7.24 1.84 -1.69
C ASN A 3 5.77 1.69 -1.32
N ILE A 4 5.36 2.33 -0.23
CA ILE A 4 4.03 2.19 0.34
C ILE A 4 3.39 3.56 0.53
N ALA A 5 2.20 3.77 -0.03
CA ALA A 5 1.39 4.95 0.22
C ALA A 5 0.32 4.60 1.25
N ILE A 6 0.17 5.44 2.25
CA ILE A 6 -0.87 5.28 3.27
C ILE A 6 -1.73 6.54 3.28
N VAL A 7 -3.03 6.38 3.05
CA VAL A 7 -3.96 7.50 2.84
C VAL A 7 -5.10 7.40 3.84
N ASP A 8 -5.19 8.38 4.72
CA ASP A 8 -6.24 8.45 5.74
C ASP A 8 -6.40 9.91 6.17
N ASP A 9 -7.60 10.45 6.12
CA ASP A 9 -7.84 11.84 6.53
C ASP A 9 -7.90 12.01 8.05
N ASN A 10 -7.94 10.91 8.80
CA ASN A 10 -7.81 10.95 10.25
C ASN A 10 -6.31 10.82 10.61
N ARG A 11 -5.74 11.90 11.13
CA ARG A 11 -4.30 11.96 11.42
C ARG A 11 -3.85 10.92 12.44
N VAL A 12 -4.65 10.63 13.45
CA VAL A 12 -4.31 9.64 14.47
C VAL A 12 -4.22 8.24 13.85
N ASP A 13 -5.19 7.90 13.03
CA ASP A 13 -5.21 6.60 12.33
C ASP A 13 -4.06 6.51 11.32
N LEU A 14 -3.82 7.58 10.59
CA LEU A 14 -2.70 7.65 9.63
C LEU A 14 -1.36 7.38 10.32
N ASN A 15 -1.10 8.04 11.43
CA ASN A 15 0.14 7.87 12.17
C ASN A 15 0.29 6.44 12.70
N GLU A 16 -0.79 5.83 13.17
CA GLU A 16 -0.77 4.43 13.63
C GLU A 16 -0.46 3.47 12.50
N GLU A 17 -1.10 3.64 11.36
CA GLU A 17 -0.88 2.82 10.16
C GLU A 17 0.57 2.93 9.67
N VAL A 18 1.12 4.13 9.65
CA VAL A 18 2.51 4.37 9.29
C VAL A 18 3.45 3.67 10.26
N GLN A 19 3.22 3.81 11.56
CA GLN A 19 4.06 3.22 12.58
C GLN A 19 4.08 1.70 12.50
N ILE A 20 2.93 1.07 12.36
CA ILE A 20 2.80 -0.39 12.21
C ILE A 20 3.60 -0.85 11.00
N THR A 21 3.45 -0.16 9.89
CA THR A 21 4.10 -0.51 8.62
C THR A 21 5.62 -0.40 8.71
N GLU A 22 6.12 0.73 9.19
CA GLU A 22 7.56 0.96 9.31
C GLU A 22 8.20 -0.05 10.27
N GLU A 23 7.56 -0.32 11.40
CA GLU A 23 8.03 -1.30 12.36
C GLU A 23 8.06 -2.71 11.79
N TYR A 24 7.03 -3.10 11.05
CA TYR A 24 6.96 -4.41 10.42
C TYR A 24 8.14 -4.66 9.50
N PHE A 25 8.39 -3.77 8.55
CA PHE A 25 9.45 -3.96 7.56
C PHE A 25 10.84 -3.83 8.18
N ARG A 26 11.00 -2.96 9.16
CA ARG A 26 12.26 -2.85 9.90
C ARG A 26 12.60 -4.18 10.60
N LYS A 27 11.63 -4.81 11.26
CA LYS A 27 11.84 -6.10 11.93
C LYS A 27 12.20 -7.21 10.95
N LYS A 28 11.71 -7.12 9.72
CA LYS A 28 12.05 -8.09 8.67
C LYS A 28 13.38 -7.78 7.98
N GLY A 29 14.03 -6.69 8.33
CA GLY A 29 15.27 -6.28 7.70
C GLY A 29 15.10 -5.82 6.26
N LEU A 30 13.90 -5.35 5.88
CA LEU A 30 13.58 -4.92 4.53
C LEU A 30 13.51 -3.40 4.45
N LEU A 31 14.11 -2.82 3.42
CA LEU A 31 14.01 -1.40 3.17
C LEU A 31 12.64 -1.07 2.62
N CYS A 32 11.97 -0.11 3.26
CA CYS A 32 10.70 0.41 2.76
C CYS A 32 10.68 1.92 2.87
N ARG A 33 9.93 2.53 1.97
CA ARG A 33 9.62 3.95 2.01
C ARG A 33 8.12 4.10 2.18
N VAL A 34 7.70 4.75 3.27
CA VAL A 34 6.29 4.97 3.56
C VAL A 34 5.98 6.45 3.36
N GLU A 35 5.03 6.73 2.48
CA GLU A 35 4.56 8.09 2.20
C GLU A 35 3.15 8.27 2.76
N PRO A 36 2.97 9.11 3.78
CA PRO A 36 1.65 9.36 4.34
C PRO A 36 0.91 10.47 3.60
N PHE A 37 -0.39 10.29 3.40
CA PHE A 37 -1.26 11.29 2.78
C PHE A 37 -2.51 11.47 3.64
N GLU A 38 -2.75 12.69 4.11
CA GLU A 38 -4.02 13.05 4.77
C GLU A 38 -5.10 13.37 3.74
N ASP A 39 -4.68 13.72 2.53
CA ASP A 39 -5.56 14.11 1.44
C ASP A 39 -5.37 13.15 0.26
N PRO A 40 -6.39 12.35 -0.07
CA PRO A 40 -6.27 11.41 -1.20
C PRO A 40 -6.03 12.10 -2.54
N ASP A 41 -6.47 13.34 -2.69
CA ASP A 41 -6.28 14.10 -3.92
C ASP A 41 -4.80 14.39 -4.17
N TRP A 42 -4.02 14.63 -3.13
CA TRP A 42 -2.57 14.81 -3.25
C TRP A 42 -1.89 13.56 -3.81
N MET A 43 -2.27 12.40 -3.33
CA MET A 43 -1.71 11.14 -3.81
C MET A 43 -2.09 10.90 -5.27
N ILE A 44 -3.34 11.16 -5.64
CA ILE A 44 -3.85 10.96 -7.00
C ILE A 44 -3.18 11.92 -7.99
N ARG A 45 -2.93 13.18 -7.59
CA ARG A 45 -2.27 14.16 -8.47
C ARG A 45 -0.85 13.74 -8.86
N GLY A 46 -0.15 13.04 -7.97
CA GLY A 46 1.21 12.58 -8.24
C GLY A 46 1.30 11.18 -8.84
N ILE A 47 0.17 10.54 -9.15
CA ILE A 47 0.14 9.11 -9.48
C ILE A 47 0.93 8.74 -10.73
N LYS A 48 1.04 9.64 -11.71
CA LYS A 48 1.79 9.39 -12.94
C LYS A 48 3.30 9.47 -12.74
N GLU A 49 3.73 10.22 -11.76
CA GLU A 49 5.14 10.49 -11.49
C GLU A 49 5.69 9.58 -10.42
N GLU A 50 4.86 9.10 -9.51
CA GLU A 50 5.28 8.31 -8.37
C GLU A 50 4.37 7.11 -8.17
N GLN A 51 4.93 5.92 -8.37
CA GLN A 51 4.23 4.66 -8.21
C GLN A 51 4.59 4.03 -6.87
N TYR A 52 3.59 3.41 -6.26
CA TYR A 52 3.75 2.65 -5.02
C TYR A 52 3.43 1.18 -5.26
N ASP A 53 4.11 0.32 -4.53
CA ASP A 53 3.87 -1.12 -4.59
C ASP A 53 2.60 -1.50 -3.83
N ILE A 54 2.34 -0.80 -2.74
CA ILE A 54 1.20 -1.04 -1.86
C ILE A 54 0.52 0.29 -1.54
N TYR A 55 -0.81 0.29 -1.62
CA TYR A 55 -1.64 1.41 -1.18
C TYR A 55 -2.51 0.93 -0.01
N ILE A 56 -2.42 1.62 1.12
CA ILE A 56 -3.28 1.39 2.27
C ILE A 56 -4.17 2.62 2.41
N MET A 57 -5.48 2.43 2.35
CA MET A 57 -6.42 3.55 2.29
C MET A 57 -7.63 3.31 3.15
N ASP A 58 -8.13 4.38 3.77
CA ASP A 58 -9.46 4.37 4.32
C ASP A 58 -10.48 4.54 3.19
N ILE A 59 -11.72 4.19 3.42
CA ILE A 59 -12.79 4.32 2.44
C ILE A 59 -13.47 5.68 2.58
N ARG A 60 -13.92 6.03 3.79
CA ARG A 60 -14.66 7.29 3.99
C ARG A 60 -13.72 8.43 4.35
N MET A 61 -13.49 9.28 3.36
CA MET A 61 -12.67 10.49 3.47
C MET A 61 -13.44 11.66 2.88
N GLU A 62 -13.16 12.89 3.34
CA GLU A 62 -13.95 14.06 2.97
C GLU A 62 -13.93 14.39 1.48
N LYS A 63 -12.75 14.40 0.87
CA LYS A 63 -12.61 14.89 -0.51
C LYS A 63 -12.85 13.83 -1.57
N MET A 64 -12.50 12.61 -1.27
CA MET A 64 -12.61 11.50 -2.21
C MET A 64 -12.66 10.22 -1.39
N ASP A 65 -13.62 9.32 -1.64
CA ASP A 65 -13.61 8.06 -0.94
C ASP A 65 -12.52 7.11 -1.47
N GLY A 66 -12.16 6.13 -0.65
CA GLY A 66 -11.08 5.19 -1.00
C GLY A 66 -11.40 4.32 -2.20
N ILE A 67 -12.66 3.98 -2.44
CA ILE A 67 -13.07 3.20 -3.61
C ILE A 67 -12.83 4.00 -4.88
N GLU A 68 -13.20 5.28 -4.87
CA GLU A 68 -12.97 6.19 -6.00
C GLU A 68 -11.46 6.35 -6.24
N ALA A 69 -10.67 6.54 -5.19
CA ALA A 69 -9.22 6.63 -5.29
C ALA A 69 -8.64 5.35 -5.90
N ALA A 70 -9.11 4.17 -5.45
CA ALA A 70 -8.66 2.89 -5.97
C ALA A 70 -8.96 2.73 -7.46
N LYS A 71 -10.13 3.18 -7.91
CA LYS A 71 -10.48 3.16 -9.34
C LYS A 71 -9.52 4.01 -10.16
N LYS A 72 -9.15 5.17 -9.66
CA LYS A 72 -8.18 6.05 -10.32
C LYS A 72 -6.79 5.44 -10.37
N ILE A 73 -6.36 4.80 -9.29
CA ILE A 73 -5.09 4.07 -9.26
C ILE A 73 -5.10 2.95 -10.31
N ARG A 74 -6.16 2.14 -10.34
CA ARG A 74 -6.30 1.02 -11.29
C ARG A 74 -6.36 1.47 -12.76
N ALA A 75 -6.87 2.66 -13.02
CA ALA A 75 -6.87 3.23 -14.37
C ALA A 75 -5.48 3.55 -14.88
N GLU A 76 -4.55 3.92 -13.99
CA GLU A 76 -3.17 4.21 -14.35
C GLU A 76 -2.27 2.96 -14.25
N TYR A 77 -2.46 2.15 -13.19
CA TYR A 77 -1.62 0.99 -12.91
C TYR A 77 -2.49 -0.17 -12.40
N PRO A 78 -2.57 -1.29 -13.10
CA PRO A 78 -3.34 -2.45 -12.64
C PRO A 78 -2.66 -3.27 -11.55
N GLU A 79 -1.36 -3.18 -11.42
CA GLU A 79 -0.52 -4.08 -10.63
C GLU A 79 -0.40 -3.79 -9.12
N PRO A 80 -0.48 -2.54 -8.64
CA PRO A 80 -0.28 -2.27 -7.22
C PRO A 80 -1.26 -3.03 -6.32
N ILE A 81 -0.78 -3.36 -5.13
CA ILE A 81 -1.58 -4.01 -4.11
C ILE A 81 -2.36 -2.94 -3.35
N ILE A 82 -3.66 -3.12 -3.22
CA ILE A 82 -4.55 -2.21 -2.49
C ILE A 82 -5.10 -2.91 -1.26
N ILE A 83 -4.93 -2.30 -0.10
CA ILE A 83 -5.47 -2.73 1.18
C ILE A 83 -6.33 -1.60 1.73
N PHE A 84 -7.58 -1.92 2.08
CA PHE A 84 -8.43 -0.95 2.76
C PHE A 84 -8.39 -1.18 4.27
N ALA A 85 -8.22 -0.11 5.03
CA ALA A 85 -8.30 -0.12 6.49
C ALA A 85 -9.39 0.88 6.89
N THR A 86 -10.51 0.39 7.41
CA THR A 86 -11.69 1.21 7.63
C THR A 86 -12.52 0.75 8.83
N ASN A 87 -13.34 1.67 9.35
CA ASN A 87 -14.34 1.35 10.37
C ASN A 87 -15.69 0.90 9.77
N TYR A 88 -15.80 0.88 8.45
CA TYR A 88 -17.07 0.67 7.75
C TYR A 88 -17.07 -0.67 6.99
N PRO A 89 -17.63 -1.73 7.59
CA PRO A 89 -17.62 -3.06 6.94
C PRO A 89 -18.57 -3.17 5.73
N GLU A 90 -19.53 -2.26 5.60
CA GLU A 90 -20.55 -2.29 4.54
C GLU A 90 -20.00 -2.06 3.13
N TYR A 91 -18.77 -1.57 2.99
CA TYR A 91 -18.16 -1.31 1.67
C TYR A 91 -17.31 -2.46 1.14
N ALA A 92 -17.31 -3.61 1.82
CA ALA A 92 -16.46 -4.74 1.42
C ALA A 92 -16.76 -5.24 0.00
N ILE A 93 -18.03 -5.24 -0.43
CA ILE A 93 -18.42 -5.67 -1.76
C ILE A 93 -17.90 -4.70 -2.82
N ASP A 94 -18.03 -3.40 -2.59
CA ASP A 94 -17.52 -2.37 -3.50
C ASP A 94 -15.98 -2.43 -3.60
N ALA A 95 -15.32 -2.70 -2.49
CA ALA A 95 -13.88 -2.87 -2.44
C ALA A 95 -13.42 -4.06 -3.28
N TYR A 96 -14.16 -5.15 -3.27
CA TYR A 96 -13.86 -6.33 -4.08
C TYR A 96 -13.80 -5.98 -5.58
N GLU A 97 -14.68 -5.11 -6.05
CA GLU A 97 -14.76 -4.72 -7.46
C GLU A 97 -13.51 -3.97 -7.95
N VAL A 98 -12.74 -3.37 -7.06
CA VAL A 98 -11.47 -2.68 -7.41
C VAL A 98 -10.25 -3.56 -7.18
N ASN A 99 -10.46 -4.87 -7.07
CA ASN A 99 -9.39 -5.86 -6.92
C ASN A 99 -8.53 -5.63 -5.67
N THR A 100 -9.20 -5.55 -4.52
CA THR A 100 -8.56 -5.33 -3.22
C THR A 100 -7.87 -6.60 -2.71
N TRP A 101 -6.65 -6.46 -2.20
CA TRP A 101 -5.92 -7.56 -1.57
C TRP A 101 -6.54 -7.97 -0.22
N ARG A 102 -6.78 -6.99 0.65
CA ARG A 102 -7.39 -7.21 1.96
C ARG A 102 -8.29 -6.04 2.32
N TYR A 103 -9.33 -6.33 3.07
CA TYR A 103 -10.24 -5.36 3.66
C TYR A 103 -10.15 -5.52 5.18
N ILE A 104 -9.56 -4.52 5.85
CA ILE A 104 -9.21 -4.60 7.27
C ILE A 104 -10.08 -3.65 8.08
N GLN A 105 -10.64 -4.16 9.19
CA GLN A 105 -11.34 -3.32 10.15
C GLN A 105 -10.33 -2.65 11.08
N LYS A 106 -10.43 -1.34 11.25
CA LYS A 106 -9.47 -0.55 12.06
C LYS A 106 -9.40 -1.00 13.52
N LYS A 107 -10.47 -1.53 14.08
CA LYS A 107 -10.45 -2.06 15.45
C LYS A 107 -9.49 -3.24 15.65
N LYS A 108 -9.07 -3.88 14.58
CA LYS A 108 -8.10 -4.97 14.59
C LYS A 108 -6.88 -4.64 13.73
N LEU A 109 -6.55 -3.36 13.62
CA LEU A 109 -5.58 -2.85 12.66
C LEU A 109 -4.22 -3.53 12.75
N LYS A 110 -3.58 -3.52 13.92
CA LYS A 110 -2.23 -4.05 14.06
C LYS A 110 -2.16 -5.53 13.69
N LYS A 111 -3.07 -6.33 14.22
CA LYS A 111 -3.12 -7.76 13.95
C LYS A 111 -3.36 -8.06 12.47
N LYS A 112 -4.40 -7.43 11.89
CA LYS A 112 -4.82 -7.70 10.52
C LYS A 112 -3.86 -7.15 9.48
N LEU A 113 -3.29 -5.97 9.72
CA LEU A 113 -2.32 -5.40 8.81
C LEU A 113 -1.03 -6.23 8.81
N THR A 114 -0.57 -6.67 9.97
CA THR A 114 0.58 -7.55 10.09
C THR A 114 0.34 -8.89 9.36
N GLU A 115 -0.84 -9.49 9.53
CA GLU A 115 -1.22 -10.71 8.82
C GLU A 115 -1.23 -10.51 7.30
N ALA A 116 -1.73 -9.35 6.85
CA ALA A 116 -1.74 -9.02 5.42
C ALA A 116 -0.31 -8.91 4.86
N TYR A 117 0.58 -8.27 5.58
CA TYR A 117 1.98 -8.18 5.19
C TYR A 117 2.66 -9.55 5.18
N ASP A 118 2.39 -10.39 6.17
CA ASP A 118 2.94 -11.76 6.19
C ASP A 118 2.51 -12.55 4.95
N ALA A 119 1.25 -12.40 4.54
CA ALA A 119 0.75 -13.06 3.33
C ALA A 119 1.38 -12.48 2.05
N LEU A 120 1.72 -11.20 2.04
CA LEU A 120 2.36 -10.53 0.90
C LEU A 120 3.85 -10.74 0.82
N LEU A 121 4.50 -11.04 1.94
CA LEU A 121 5.95 -11.04 2.03
C LEU A 121 6.64 -11.92 0.98
N PRO A 122 6.21 -13.17 0.71
CA PRO A 122 6.84 -13.98 -0.34
C PRO A 122 6.81 -13.31 -1.72
N HIS A 123 5.69 -12.66 -2.07
CA HIS A 123 5.54 -11.96 -3.33
C HIS A 123 6.47 -10.74 -3.41
N LEU A 124 6.56 -9.97 -2.33
CA LEU A 124 7.43 -8.80 -2.27
C LEU A 124 8.91 -9.19 -2.36
N LEU A 125 9.30 -10.26 -1.69
CA LEU A 125 10.68 -10.77 -1.73
C LEU A 125 11.05 -11.29 -3.12
N GLU A 126 10.13 -11.94 -3.80
CA GLU A 126 10.34 -12.42 -5.16
C GLU A 126 10.62 -11.26 -6.12
N GLN A 127 9.84 -10.18 -6.05
CA GLN A 127 10.03 -8.99 -6.86
C GLN A 127 11.39 -8.32 -6.59
N GLU A 128 11.78 -8.18 -5.33
CA GLU A 128 13.07 -7.60 -4.94
C GLU A 128 14.24 -8.47 -5.45
N ASN A 129 14.11 -9.78 -5.39
CA ASN A 129 15.12 -10.70 -5.91
C ASN A 129 15.27 -10.61 -7.42
N GLU A 130 14.17 -10.47 -8.15
CA GLU A 130 14.21 -10.30 -9.60
C GLU A 130 14.96 -9.03 -10.01
N VAL A 131 14.68 -7.93 -9.33
CA VAL A 131 15.39 -6.65 -9.56
C VAL A 131 16.88 -6.80 -9.27
N TYR A 132 17.23 -7.44 -8.16
CA TYR A 132 18.61 -7.66 -7.77
C TYR A 132 19.38 -8.50 -8.81
N VAL A 133 18.79 -9.56 -9.32
CA VAL A 133 19.39 -10.43 -10.34
C VAL A 133 19.64 -9.66 -11.64
N ILE A 134 18.68 -8.85 -12.08
CA ILE A 134 18.82 -8.03 -13.29
C ILE A 134 19.96 -7.02 -13.13
N GLU A 135 20.05 -6.34 -12.00
CA GLU A 135 21.13 -5.39 -11.72
C GLU A 135 22.51 -6.06 -11.73
N LYS A 136 22.63 -7.23 -11.13
CA LYS A 136 23.88 -8.00 -11.14
C LYS A 136 24.30 -8.40 -12.55
N LYS A 137 23.39 -8.86 -13.37
CA LYS A 137 23.67 -9.22 -14.76
C LYS A 137 24.19 -8.02 -15.56
N SER A 138 23.54 -6.87 -15.40
CA SER A 138 23.98 -5.63 -16.04
C SER A 138 25.40 -5.23 -15.64
N ASN A 139 25.74 -5.37 -14.37
CA ASN A 139 27.07 -5.05 -13.87
C ASN A 139 28.14 -6.00 -14.39
N VAL A 140 27.81 -7.28 -14.51
CA VAL A 140 28.73 -8.28 -15.07
C VAL A 140 28.98 -8.03 -16.55
N GLU A 141 27.95 -7.68 -17.31
CA GLU A 141 28.06 -7.41 -18.75
C GLU A 141 28.89 -6.16 -19.06
N LYS A 142 29.04 -5.25 -18.13
CA LYS A 142 29.82 -4.02 -18.28
C LYS A 142 31.32 -4.23 -18.07
N ILE A 143 31.71 -5.35 -17.60
CA ILE A 143 33.12 -5.71 -17.40
C ILE A 143 33.69 -6.32 -18.69
#